data_2f65c6e44eef4a809469ef2e44ec70c1
#
_entry.id   2f65c6e44eef4a809469ef2e44ec70c1
#
_cell.length_a   1.000
_cell.length_b   1.000
_cell.length_c   1.000
_cell.angle_alpha   90.00
_cell.angle_beta   90.00
_cell.angle_gamma   90.00
#
_symmetry.space_group_name_H-M   'P 1'
#
loop_
_entity.id
_entity.type
_entity.pdbx_description
1 polymer ?
#
loop_
_entity_poly.entity_id
_entity_poly.type
_entity_poly.pdbx_seq_one_letter_code
_entity_poly.pdbx_strand_id
1 'polypeptide(L)'
;QEMSRGLGDVYKRQIKVAEELLDMGCYEISLGDTLGSANPNTTEKLLSALLSVFKAKDLAVHFHDTQGKAIENIDISLDFGISTFDASIAGLGGCPYAPGARGNVSTEAVIDFLESKGFHTGVDREKIKVAAEFARSLTR
;
A
#
# COMPACT_ATOMS: atom_id res chain seq x y z
N GLN A 1 25.84 7.72 10.92
CA GLN A 1 25.15 7.76 12.23
C GLN A 1 23.98 8.76 12.27
N GLU A 2 24.01 9.90 11.58
CA GLU A 2 22.90 10.85 11.55
C GLU A 2 21.71 10.37 10.73
N MET A 3 21.93 9.72 9.58
CA MET A 3 20.83 9.14 8.77
C MET A 3 20.11 7.99 9.51
N SER A 4 20.80 7.19 10.31
CA SER A 4 20.17 6.12 11.10
C SER A 4 19.36 6.64 12.29
N ARG A 5 19.76 7.78 12.89
CA ARG A 5 18.99 8.43 13.95
C ARG A 5 17.70 9.05 13.41
N GLY A 6 17.76 9.74 12.26
CA GLY A 6 16.58 10.31 11.61
C GLY A 6 15.54 9.26 11.20
N LEU A 7 15.97 8.12 10.68
CA LEU A 7 15.07 7.02 10.30
C LEU A 7 14.37 6.41 11.52
N GLY A 8 15.11 6.21 12.62
CA GLY A 8 14.54 5.70 13.88
C GLY A 8 13.48 6.64 14.47
N ASP A 9 13.66 7.95 14.37
CA ASP A 9 12.70 8.92 14.88
C ASP A 9 11.44 9.01 14.01
N VAL A 10 11.56 8.82 12.68
CA VAL A 10 10.41 8.73 11.77
C VAL A 10 9.54 7.52 12.14
N TYR A 11 10.13 6.35 12.34
CA TYR A 11 9.37 5.15 12.72
C TYR A 11 8.72 5.28 14.09
N LYS A 12 9.40 5.86 15.08
CA LYS A 12 8.81 6.16 16.40
C LYS A 12 7.57 7.04 16.30
N ARG A 13 7.62 8.06 15.44
CA ARG A 13 6.46 8.94 15.21
C ARG A 13 5.31 8.20 14.54
N GLN A 14 5.58 7.35 13.56
CA GLN A 14 4.57 6.52 12.90
C GLN A 14 3.93 5.54 13.89
N ILE A 15 4.72 4.87 14.72
CA ILE A 15 4.22 3.98 15.79
C ILE A 15 3.29 4.75 16.72
N LYS A 16 3.71 5.91 17.21
CA LYS A 16 2.90 6.72 18.12
C LYS A 16 1.55 7.12 17.50
N VAL A 17 1.55 7.57 16.24
CA VAL A 17 0.30 7.95 15.54
C VAL A 17 -0.60 6.73 15.37
N ALA A 18 -0.05 5.58 15.00
CA ALA A 18 -0.82 4.35 14.85
C ALA A 18 -1.43 3.87 16.17
N GLU A 19 -0.69 3.95 17.28
CA GLU A 19 -1.20 3.66 18.62
C GLU A 19 -2.37 4.57 18.98
N GLU A 20 -2.22 5.88 18.80
CA GLU A 20 -3.28 6.86 19.07
C GLU A 20 -4.55 6.58 18.24
N LEU A 21 -4.41 6.21 16.97
CA LEU A 21 -5.55 5.88 16.11
C LEU A 21 -6.26 4.60 16.56
N LEU A 22 -5.53 3.56 16.92
CA LEU A 22 -6.11 2.33 17.46
C LEU A 22 -6.81 2.58 18.80
N ASP A 23 -6.24 3.40 19.68
CA ASP A 23 -6.85 3.79 20.95
C ASP A 23 -8.14 4.60 20.76
N MET A 24 -8.25 5.35 19.67
CA MET A 24 -9.49 6.04 19.26
C MET A 24 -10.57 5.09 18.72
N GLY A 25 -10.24 3.81 18.51
CA GLY A 25 -11.18 2.79 18.04
C GLY A 25 -11.09 2.49 16.53
N CYS A 26 -10.05 2.92 15.82
CA CYS A 26 -9.79 2.43 14.48
C CYS A 26 -9.54 0.91 14.52
N TYR A 27 -10.16 0.17 13.60
CA TYR A 27 -10.00 -1.28 13.54
C TYR A 27 -8.74 -1.71 12.76
N GLU A 28 -8.21 -0.81 11.93
CA GLU A 28 -7.06 -1.06 11.06
C GLU A 28 -6.38 0.27 10.71
N ILE A 29 -5.07 0.25 10.53
CA ILE A 29 -4.26 1.40 10.14
C ILE A 29 -3.69 1.15 8.75
N SER A 30 -4.03 2.01 7.79
CA SER A 30 -3.46 1.95 6.44
C SER A 30 -2.18 2.79 6.35
N LEU A 31 -1.09 2.13 5.93
CA LEU A 31 0.23 2.74 5.76
C LEU A 31 0.36 3.26 4.33
N GLY A 32 0.34 4.58 4.17
CA GLY A 32 0.30 5.23 2.85
C GLY A 32 1.68 5.64 2.33
N ASP A 33 2.04 5.17 1.13
CA ASP A 33 3.15 5.68 0.32
C ASP A 33 2.67 6.80 -0.61
N THR A 34 2.40 7.97 -0.04
CA THR A 34 1.78 9.12 -0.73
C THR A 34 2.58 9.60 -1.95
N LEU A 35 3.91 9.48 -1.93
CA LEU A 35 4.79 9.92 -3.01
C LEU A 35 5.09 8.82 -4.02
N GLY A 36 4.80 7.56 -3.70
CA GLY A 36 5.21 6.41 -4.50
C GLY A 36 6.73 6.24 -4.53
N SER A 37 7.39 6.62 -3.45
CA SER A 37 8.85 6.54 -3.29
C SER A 37 9.31 5.30 -2.52
N ALA A 38 8.38 4.55 -1.95
CA ALA A 38 8.68 3.30 -1.28
C ALA A 38 9.28 2.27 -2.25
N ASN A 39 10.20 1.50 -1.74
CA ASN A 39 10.83 0.38 -2.42
C ASN A 39 10.91 -0.82 -1.45
N PRO A 40 11.21 -2.03 -1.93
CA PRO A 40 11.25 -3.24 -1.09
C PRO A 40 12.04 -3.07 0.21
N ASN A 41 13.21 -2.44 0.15
CA ASN A 41 14.06 -2.25 1.32
C ASN A 41 13.45 -1.27 2.36
N THR A 42 12.86 -0.16 1.90
CA THR A 42 12.21 0.79 2.81
C THR A 42 10.91 0.22 3.38
N THR A 43 10.16 -0.55 2.60
CA THR A 43 8.95 -1.26 3.02
C THR A 43 9.28 -2.31 4.09
N GLU A 44 10.31 -3.13 3.86
CA GLU A 44 10.79 -4.12 4.82
C GLU A 44 11.17 -3.48 6.17
N LYS A 45 11.92 -2.39 6.15
CA LYS A 45 12.33 -1.67 7.36
C LYS A 45 11.15 -1.09 8.12
N LEU A 46 10.20 -0.48 7.41
CA LEU A 46 8.98 0.06 7.99
C LEU A 46 8.14 -1.03 8.65
N LEU A 47 7.87 -2.12 7.94
CA LEU A 47 7.06 -3.22 8.44
C LEU A 47 7.73 -3.94 9.61
N SER A 48 9.05 -4.15 9.56
CA SER A 48 9.82 -4.70 10.68
C SER A 48 9.67 -3.85 11.95
N ALA A 49 9.71 -2.51 11.80
CA ALA A 49 9.56 -1.61 12.94
C ALA A 49 8.13 -1.63 13.49
N LEU A 50 7.11 -1.58 12.63
CA LEU A 50 5.70 -1.54 13.04
C LEU A 50 5.25 -2.87 13.62
N LEU A 51 5.63 -4.00 13.05
CA LEU A 51 5.25 -5.34 13.51
C LEU A 51 5.97 -5.77 14.79
N SER A 52 6.96 -5.00 15.26
CA SER A 52 7.49 -5.16 16.61
C SER A 52 6.51 -4.68 17.70
N VAL A 53 5.50 -3.89 17.31
CA VAL A 53 4.50 -3.29 18.22
C VAL A 53 3.08 -3.75 17.88
N PHE A 54 2.72 -3.80 16.60
CA PHE A 54 1.39 -4.11 16.10
C PHE A 54 1.31 -5.53 15.53
N LYS A 55 0.09 -6.05 15.41
CA LYS A 55 -0.17 -7.29 14.68
C LYS A 55 -0.42 -6.98 13.20
N ALA A 56 0.01 -7.86 12.31
CA ALA A 56 -0.20 -7.69 10.87
C ALA A 56 -1.68 -7.48 10.48
N LYS A 57 -2.60 -8.12 11.19
CA LYS A 57 -4.05 -7.97 10.98
C LYS A 57 -4.61 -6.58 11.30
N ASP A 58 -3.87 -5.76 12.04
CA ASP A 58 -4.27 -4.40 12.42
C ASP A 58 -3.67 -3.36 11.45
N LEU A 59 -2.95 -3.82 10.42
CA LEU A 59 -2.29 -2.99 9.42
C LEU A 59 -2.76 -3.32 8.00
N ALA A 60 -2.96 -2.27 7.21
CA ALA A 60 -3.11 -2.31 5.77
C ALA A 60 -1.98 -1.51 5.11
N VAL A 61 -1.78 -1.70 3.82
CA VAL A 61 -0.81 -0.92 3.04
C VAL A 61 -1.45 -0.31 1.80
N HIS A 62 -1.02 0.90 1.47
CA HIS A 62 -1.46 1.69 0.33
C HIS A 62 -0.25 2.21 -0.43
N PHE A 63 0.01 1.64 -1.60
CA PHE A 63 1.16 2.01 -2.42
C PHE A 63 0.74 2.80 -3.66
N HIS A 64 1.47 3.87 -3.93
CA HIS A 64 1.47 4.50 -5.23
C HIS A 64 2.49 3.84 -6.16
N ASP A 65 2.16 3.78 -7.44
CA ASP A 65 2.99 3.15 -8.47
C ASP A 65 3.80 4.18 -9.29
N THR A 66 4.09 5.32 -8.69
CA THR A 66 4.82 6.44 -9.32
C THR A 66 6.15 5.98 -9.93
N GLN A 67 6.85 5.09 -9.27
CA GLN A 67 8.12 4.51 -9.71
C GLN A 67 7.99 3.06 -10.21
N GLY A 68 6.77 2.54 -10.36
CA GLY A 68 6.55 1.16 -10.78
C GLY A 68 6.97 0.11 -9.75
N LYS A 69 6.95 0.45 -8.45
CA LYS A 69 7.40 -0.42 -7.36
C LYS A 69 6.28 -0.94 -6.46
N ALA A 70 5.03 -0.55 -6.72
CA ALA A 70 3.93 -0.91 -5.85
C ALA A 70 3.75 -2.42 -5.68
N ILE A 71 3.81 -3.20 -6.75
CA ILE A 71 3.66 -4.67 -6.69
C ILE A 71 4.82 -5.33 -5.93
N GLU A 72 6.06 -4.87 -6.11
CA GLU A 72 7.20 -5.37 -5.35
C GLU A 72 7.04 -5.08 -3.84
N ASN A 73 6.52 -3.91 -3.49
CA ASN A 73 6.23 -3.53 -2.11
C ASN A 73 5.09 -4.36 -1.51
N ILE A 74 4.06 -4.71 -2.30
CA ILE A 74 2.98 -5.63 -1.90
C ILE A 74 3.56 -7.03 -1.65
N ASP A 75 4.45 -7.51 -2.50
CA ASP A 75 5.09 -8.82 -2.32
C ASP A 75 5.84 -8.90 -0.97
N ILE A 76 6.66 -7.91 -0.67
CA ILE A 76 7.31 -7.79 0.63
C ILE A 76 6.28 -7.75 1.78
N SER A 77 5.19 -7.00 1.61
CA SER A 77 4.17 -6.88 2.64
C SER A 77 3.46 -8.21 2.93
N LEU A 78 3.26 -9.05 1.91
CA LEU A 78 2.75 -10.42 2.08
C LEU A 78 3.68 -11.28 2.94
N ASP A 79 5.01 -11.20 2.73
CA ASP A 79 6.00 -11.93 3.52
C ASP A 79 5.95 -11.55 5.00
N PHE A 80 5.54 -10.32 5.31
CA PHE A 80 5.30 -9.83 6.67
C PHE A 80 3.91 -10.15 7.23
N GLY A 81 3.07 -10.86 6.47
CA GLY A 81 1.73 -11.28 6.90
C GLY A 81 0.65 -10.22 6.75
N ILE A 82 0.92 -9.12 6.06
CA ILE A 82 -0.11 -8.13 5.70
C ILE A 82 -1.09 -8.78 4.71
N SER A 83 -2.37 -8.59 4.93
CA SER A 83 -3.44 -9.18 4.10
C SER A 83 -4.45 -8.16 3.55
N THR A 84 -4.29 -6.88 3.90
CA THR A 84 -5.13 -5.79 3.40
C THR A 84 -4.30 -4.84 2.55
N PHE A 85 -4.73 -4.66 1.29
CA PHE A 85 -4.06 -3.84 0.28
C PHE A 85 -5.06 -2.86 -0.32
N ASP A 86 -4.84 -1.57 -0.12
CA ASP A 86 -5.63 -0.55 -0.77
C ASP A 86 -5.15 -0.35 -2.20
N ALA A 87 -6.09 -0.27 -3.13
CA ALA A 87 -5.81 -0.05 -4.54
C ALA A 87 -6.94 0.77 -5.17
N SER A 88 -6.70 1.30 -6.35
CA SER A 88 -7.71 2.05 -7.09
C SER A 88 -8.02 1.39 -8.42
N ILE A 89 -9.31 1.33 -8.79
CA ILE A 89 -9.73 0.81 -10.09
C ILE A 89 -9.04 1.62 -11.21
N ALA A 90 -8.49 0.93 -12.21
CA ALA A 90 -7.73 1.52 -13.30
C ALA A 90 -6.52 2.39 -12.85
N GLY A 91 -6.09 2.29 -11.59
CA GLY A 91 -5.06 3.15 -11.02
C GLY A 91 -5.47 4.62 -10.89
N LEU A 92 -6.78 4.91 -10.81
CA LEU A 92 -7.28 6.28 -10.72
C LEU A 92 -6.79 6.98 -9.45
N GLY A 93 -6.60 8.28 -9.53
CA GLY A 93 -6.03 9.12 -8.49
C GLY A 93 -4.56 9.35 -8.74
N GLY A 94 -4.24 10.50 -9.35
CA GLY A 94 -2.86 10.94 -9.61
C GLY A 94 -2.12 11.26 -8.31
N CYS A 95 -0.80 11.26 -8.39
CA CYS A 95 0.01 11.82 -7.33
C CYS A 95 0.05 13.35 -7.50
N PRO A 96 -0.48 14.14 -6.55
CA PRO A 96 -0.49 15.60 -6.68
C PRO A 96 0.92 16.20 -6.69
N TYR A 97 1.90 15.45 -6.21
CA TYR A 97 3.31 15.86 -6.15
C TYR A 97 4.14 15.43 -7.36
N ALA A 98 3.56 14.65 -8.27
CA ALA A 98 4.23 14.17 -9.49
C ALA A 98 3.25 14.20 -10.66
N PRO A 99 2.93 15.38 -11.23
CA PRO A 99 2.00 15.51 -12.35
C PRO A 99 2.40 14.62 -13.54
N GLY A 100 1.46 13.83 -14.06
CA GLY A 100 1.68 12.90 -15.17
C GLY A 100 2.32 11.56 -14.80
N ALA A 101 2.74 11.36 -13.55
CA ALA A 101 3.18 10.06 -13.06
C ALA A 101 1.99 9.16 -12.72
N ARG A 102 2.24 7.84 -12.70
CA ARG A 102 1.26 6.89 -12.17
C ARG A 102 0.97 7.25 -10.72
N GLY A 103 -0.30 7.22 -10.35
CA GLY A 103 -0.75 7.43 -8.97
C GLY A 103 -0.89 6.11 -8.23
N ASN A 104 -2.11 5.81 -7.78
CA ASN A 104 -2.41 4.56 -7.09
C ASN A 104 -2.02 3.33 -7.92
N VAL A 105 -1.60 2.26 -7.24
CA VAL A 105 -1.56 0.94 -7.86
C VAL A 105 -2.97 0.53 -8.32
N SER A 106 -3.09 -0.08 -9.49
CA SER A 106 -4.41 -0.49 -9.98
C SER A 106 -4.92 -1.74 -9.26
N THR A 107 -6.22 -1.74 -8.96
CA THR A 107 -6.91 -2.91 -8.37
C THR A 107 -6.70 -4.16 -9.23
N GLU A 108 -6.77 -4.02 -10.56
CA GLU A 108 -6.56 -5.11 -11.50
C GLU A 108 -5.17 -5.74 -11.35
N ALA A 109 -4.13 -4.91 -11.26
CA ALA A 109 -2.75 -5.39 -11.10
C ALA A 109 -2.54 -6.11 -9.75
N VAL A 110 -3.15 -5.58 -8.69
CA VAL A 110 -3.08 -6.21 -7.36
C VAL A 110 -3.77 -7.57 -7.36
N ILE A 111 -4.97 -7.68 -7.94
CA ILE A 111 -5.70 -8.94 -8.05
C ILE A 111 -4.90 -9.95 -8.86
N ASP A 112 -4.40 -9.56 -10.05
CA ASP A 112 -3.62 -10.43 -10.92
C ASP A 112 -2.37 -10.97 -10.18
N PHE A 113 -1.68 -10.11 -9.46
CA PHE A 113 -0.51 -10.47 -8.68
C PHE A 113 -0.86 -11.44 -7.54
N LEU A 114 -1.86 -11.13 -6.70
CA LEU A 114 -2.25 -11.97 -5.57
C LEU A 114 -2.71 -13.35 -6.03
N GLU A 115 -3.51 -13.43 -7.09
CA GLU A 115 -3.97 -14.70 -7.64
C GLU A 115 -2.84 -15.51 -8.28
N SER A 116 -1.82 -14.85 -8.89
CA SER A 116 -0.61 -15.52 -9.39
C SER A 116 0.22 -16.17 -8.27
N LYS A 117 0.12 -15.64 -7.06
CA LYS A 117 0.73 -16.18 -5.83
C LYS A 117 -0.13 -17.27 -5.16
N GLY A 118 -1.32 -17.57 -5.70
CA GLY A 118 -2.22 -18.59 -5.18
C GLY A 118 -3.20 -18.08 -4.11
N PHE A 119 -3.29 -16.76 -3.89
CA PHE A 119 -4.29 -16.19 -3.00
C PHE A 119 -5.64 -16.09 -3.71
N HIS A 120 -6.72 -16.30 -2.95
CA HIS A 120 -8.08 -16.12 -3.45
C HIS A 120 -8.61 -14.77 -2.97
N THR A 121 -8.80 -13.84 -3.91
CA THR A 121 -9.24 -12.47 -3.59
C THR A 121 -10.76 -12.37 -3.39
N GLY A 122 -11.53 -13.34 -3.90
CA GLY A 122 -12.98 -13.29 -3.92
C GLY A 122 -13.57 -12.26 -4.89
N VAL A 123 -12.74 -11.59 -5.68
CA VAL A 123 -13.14 -10.55 -6.63
C VAL A 123 -13.43 -11.16 -7.99
N ASP A 124 -14.54 -10.76 -8.61
CA ASP A 124 -14.92 -11.18 -9.96
C ASP A 124 -14.10 -10.39 -11.00
N ARG A 125 -13.17 -11.08 -11.66
CA ARG A 125 -12.24 -10.47 -12.64
C ARG A 125 -12.94 -9.83 -13.82
N GLU A 126 -14.05 -10.41 -14.31
CA GLU A 126 -14.75 -9.84 -15.46
C GLU A 126 -15.47 -8.54 -15.07
N LYS A 127 -16.06 -8.50 -13.88
CA LYS A 127 -16.69 -7.28 -13.38
C LYS A 127 -15.66 -6.18 -13.10
N ILE A 128 -14.47 -6.54 -12.59
CA ILE A 128 -13.37 -5.57 -12.40
C ILE A 128 -12.90 -4.99 -13.73
N LYS A 129 -12.78 -5.78 -14.80
CA LYS A 129 -12.42 -5.27 -16.13
C LYS A 129 -13.45 -4.26 -16.64
N VAL A 130 -14.75 -4.59 -16.54
CA VAL A 130 -15.83 -3.68 -16.95
C VAL A 130 -15.78 -2.38 -16.14
N ALA A 131 -15.59 -2.47 -14.82
CA ALA A 131 -15.45 -1.31 -13.96
C ALA A 131 -14.23 -0.45 -14.32
N ALA A 132 -13.09 -1.08 -14.65
CA ALA A 132 -11.89 -0.38 -15.07
C ALA A 132 -12.05 0.34 -16.42
N GLU A 133 -12.73 -0.27 -17.39
CA GLU A 133 -13.06 0.36 -18.67
C GLU A 133 -13.95 1.58 -18.47
N PHE A 134 -14.99 1.45 -17.64
CA PHE A 134 -15.86 2.55 -17.28
C PHE A 134 -15.07 3.68 -16.60
N ALA A 135 -14.25 3.35 -15.61
CA ALA A 135 -13.42 4.32 -14.90
C ALA A 135 -12.50 5.11 -15.86
N ARG A 136 -11.83 4.42 -16.78
CA ARG A 136 -10.99 5.08 -17.81
C ARG A 136 -11.79 5.99 -18.74
N SER A 137 -13.07 5.70 -18.97
CA SER A 137 -13.93 6.55 -19.82
C SER A 137 -14.25 7.90 -19.19
N LEU A 138 -14.20 7.98 -17.85
CA LEU A 138 -14.49 9.22 -17.11
C LEU A 138 -13.30 10.21 -17.07
N THR A 139 -12.11 9.76 -17.45
CA THR A 139 -10.86 10.56 -17.36
C THR A 139 -10.30 10.96 -18.74
N ARG A 140 -11.04 10.75 -19.81
CA ARG A 140 -10.69 11.16 -21.18
C ARG A 140 -11.16 12.56 -21.51
#